data_248c072d11316fb00b2ea14f1e8e2a67
#
_entry.id   248c072d11316fb00b2ea14f1e8e2a67
#
_cell.length_a   1.000
_cell.length_b   1.000
_cell.length_c   1.000
_cell.angle_alpha   90.00
_cell.angle_beta   90.00
_cell.angle_gamma   90.00
#
_symmetry.space_group_name_H-M   'P 1'
#
loop_
_entity.id
_entity.type
_entity.pdbx_description
1 polymer ?
#
loop_
_entity_poly.entity_id
_entity_poly.type
_entity_poly.pdbx_seq_one_letter_code
_entity_poly.pdbx_strand_id
1 'polypeptide(L)'
;MKPEKVIFVDESLEKSFNGLSEIDPIKKALIRAIKTLQEDAFSGRNVKKKLIPKLFIQKYGLNNLWIYNLPDGWRMLYVLTPSEEVQIIAVILDWMNHKDYERLFKF
;
A
#
# COMPACT_ATOMS: atom_id res chain seq x y z
N MET A 1 -4.72 -14.62 3.58
CA MET A 1 -6.18 -14.34 3.51
C MET A 1 -6.49 -13.54 2.25
N LYS A 2 -7.45 -14.01 1.48
CA LYS A 2 -7.84 -13.34 0.24
C LYS A 2 -8.76 -12.15 0.58
N PRO A 3 -8.39 -10.91 0.17
CA PRO A 3 -9.28 -9.77 0.41
C PRO A 3 -10.48 -9.79 -0.52
N GLU A 4 -11.54 -9.10 -0.14
CA GLU A 4 -12.70 -8.89 -1.02
C GLU A 4 -12.28 -8.14 -2.30
N LYS A 5 -11.46 -7.10 -2.12
CA LYS A 5 -10.90 -6.31 -3.21
C LYS A 5 -9.66 -5.55 -2.76
N VAL A 6 -8.91 -5.06 -3.73
CA VAL A 6 -7.76 -4.16 -3.54
C VAL A 6 -8.11 -2.85 -4.24
N ILE A 7 -8.09 -1.75 -3.51
CA ILE A 7 -8.45 -0.43 -4.04
C ILE A 7 -7.37 0.60 -3.70
N PHE A 8 -7.35 1.71 -4.42
CA PHE A 8 -6.55 2.88 -4.05
C PHE A 8 -7.33 3.72 -3.04
N VAL A 9 -6.60 4.43 -2.18
CA VAL A 9 -7.22 5.24 -1.11
C VAL A 9 -8.10 6.34 -1.65
N ASP A 10 -7.77 6.91 -2.81
CA ASP A 10 -8.53 7.98 -3.44
C ASP A 10 -8.31 8.01 -4.95
N GLU A 11 -9.11 8.83 -5.65
CA GLU A 11 -9.01 9.00 -7.10
C GLU A 11 -7.68 9.59 -7.53
N SER A 12 -7.10 10.46 -6.72
CA SER A 12 -5.82 11.10 -7.04
C SER A 12 -4.72 10.06 -7.20
N LEU A 13 -4.64 9.12 -6.26
CA LEU A 13 -3.64 8.04 -6.33
C LEU A 13 -3.93 7.09 -7.50
N GLU A 14 -5.19 6.77 -7.73
CA GLU A 14 -5.58 5.94 -8.87
C GLU A 14 -5.19 6.58 -10.20
N LYS A 15 -5.43 7.89 -10.34
CA LYS A 15 -5.01 8.63 -11.54
C LYS A 15 -3.49 8.65 -11.71
N SER A 16 -2.75 8.78 -10.61
CA SER A 16 -1.29 8.70 -10.64
C SER A 16 -0.82 7.34 -11.14
N PHE A 17 -1.45 6.27 -10.70
CA PHE A 17 -1.16 4.92 -11.17
C PHE A 17 -1.46 4.78 -12.67
N ASN A 18 -2.65 5.19 -13.09
CA ASN A 18 -3.08 5.08 -14.49
C ASN A 18 -2.23 5.96 -15.42
N GLY A 19 -1.66 7.04 -14.90
CA GLY A 19 -0.79 7.95 -15.65
C GLY A 19 0.63 7.44 -15.83
N LEU A 20 1.04 6.40 -15.12
CA LEU A 20 2.36 5.81 -15.32
C LEU A 20 2.43 5.13 -16.69
N SER A 21 3.58 5.23 -17.35
CA SER A 21 3.80 4.58 -18.63
C SER A 21 3.69 3.06 -18.48
N GLU A 22 3.13 2.39 -19.48
CA GLU A 22 3.03 0.93 -19.50
C GLU A 22 4.39 0.23 -19.48
N ILE A 23 5.45 0.92 -19.91
CA ILE A 23 6.81 0.39 -19.88
C ILE A 23 7.58 0.77 -18.62
N ASP A 24 6.97 1.57 -17.74
CA ASP A 24 7.61 1.98 -16.48
C ASP A 24 7.77 0.78 -15.56
N PRO A 25 9.01 0.46 -15.11
CA PRO A 25 9.23 -0.67 -14.20
C PRO A 25 8.41 -0.58 -12.92
N ILE A 26 8.14 0.64 -12.42
CA ILE A 26 7.33 0.83 -11.21
C ILE A 26 5.89 0.41 -11.46
N LYS A 27 5.31 0.77 -12.61
CA LYS A 27 3.94 0.34 -12.93
C LYS A 27 3.84 -1.17 -13.01
N LYS A 28 4.80 -1.81 -13.66
CA LYS A 28 4.83 -3.28 -13.77
C LYS A 28 4.95 -3.92 -12.38
N ALA A 29 5.79 -3.38 -11.51
CA ALA A 29 5.97 -3.86 -10.15
C ALA A 29 4.69 -3.69 -9.32
N LEU A 30 4.01 -2.55 -9.43
CA LEU A 30 2.75 -2.29 -8.76
C LEU A 30 1.65 -3.24 -9.22
N ILE A 31 1.56 -3.51 -10.52
CA ILE A 31 0.58 -4.47 -11.06
C ILE A 31 0.80 -5.84 -10.45
N ARG A 32 2.06 -6.31 -10.39
CA ARG A 32 2.39 -7.61 -9.77
C ARG A 32 2.05 -7.63 -8.28
N ALA A 33 2.37 -6.54 -7.57
CA ALA A 33 2.08 -6.41 -6.15
C ALA A 33 0.57 -6.46 -5.88
N ILE A 34 -0.21 -5.73 -6.67
CA ILE A 34 -1.67 -5.73 -6.55
C ILE A 34 -2.24 -7.13 -6.77
N LYS A 35 -1.75 -7.86 -7.77
CA LYS A 35 -2.17 -9.25 -8.01
C LYS A 35 -1.86 -10.15 -6.81
N THR A 36 -0.68 -9.96 -6.21
CA THR A 36 -0.29 -10.72 -5.02
C THR A 36 -1.20 -10.40 -3.84
N LEU A 37 -1.53 -9.11 -3.63
CA LEU A 37 -2.48 -8.72 -2.58
C LEU A 37 -3.88 -9.29 -2.82
N GLN A 38 -4.31 -9.39 -4.06
CA GLN A 38 -5.61 -9.97 -4.42
C GLN A 38 -5.72 -11.44 -4.03
N GLU A 39 -4.59 -12.14 -3.95
CA GLU A 39 -4.53 -13.53 -3.52
C GLU A 39 -4.32 -13.67 -2.03
N ASP A 40 -3.52 -12.76 -1.43
CA ASP A 40 -3.23 -12.78 0.00
C ASP A 40 -2.95 -11.36 0.52
N ALA A 41 -3.87 -10.82 1.28
CA ALA A 41 -3.75 -9.50 1.88
C ALA A 41 -2.59 -9.40 2.89
N PHE A 42 -2.12 -10.53 3.42
CA PHE A 42 -1.02 -10.58 4.39
C PHE A 42 0.34 -10.80 3.73
N SER A 43 0.43 -10.66 2.41
CA SER A 43 1.70 -10.88 1.68
C SER A 43 2.76 -9.82 1.98
N GLY A 44 2.39 -8.63 2.43
CA GLY A 44 3.32 -7.64 2.95
C GLY A 44 3.69 -7.91 4.40
N ARG A 45 4.44 -6.98 5.01
CA ARG A 45 4.78 -7.06 6.43
C ARG A 45 3.99 -6.03 7.23
N ASN A 46 3.51 -6.44 8.39
CA ASN A 46 2.75 -5.60 9.28
C ASN A 46 3.70 -4.68 10.07
N VAL A 47 3.41 -3.39 10.07
CA VAL A 47 4.17 -2.40 10.84
C VAL A 47 3.65 -2.38 12.27
N LYS A 48 4.57 -2.39 13.25
CA LYS A 48 4.18 -2.26 14.66
C LYS A 48 3.48 -0.92 14.86
N LYS A 49 2.39 -0.91 15.63
CA LYS A 49 1.57 0.30 15.84
C LYS A 49 2.37 1.53 16.25
N LYS A 50 3.34 1.36 17.15
CA LYS A 50 4.19 2.47 17.62
C LYS A 50 5.10 3.05 16.53
N LEU A 51 5.31 2.33 15.44
CA LEU A 51 6.16 2.77 14.33
C LEU A 51 5.37 3.37 13.17
N ILE A 52 4.03 3.35 13.23
CA ILE A 52 3.21 3.95 12.19
C ILE A 52 3.41 5.47 12.21
N PRO A 53 3.78 6.08 11.06
CA PRO A 53 3.97 7.53 11.01
C PRO A 53 2.71 8.29 11.46
N LYS A 54 2.88 9.25 12.37
CA LYS A 54 1.76 10.06 12.88
C LYS A 54 1.02 10.78 11.76
N LEU A 55 1.74 11.20 10.73
CA LEU A 55 1.15 11.84 9.56
C LEU A 55 0.09 10.95 8.90
N PHE A 56 0.36 9.64 8.80
CA PHE A 56 -0.58 8.70 8.22
C PHE A 56 -1.78 8.45 9.12
N ILE A 57 -1.55 8.39 10.43
CA ILE A 57 -2.66 8.26 11.39
C ILE A 57 -3.58 9.46 11.29
N GLN A 58 -3.03 10.67 11.22
CA GLN A 58 -3.81 11.90 11.11
C GLN A 58 -4.53 12.02 9.76
N LYS A 59 -3.84 11.68 8.68
CA LYS A 59 -4.38 11.86 7.33
C LYS A 59 -5.44 10.82 6.98
N TYR A 60 -5.26 9.57 7.39
CA TYR A 60 -6.12 8.46 6.97
C TYR A 60 -6.93 7.84 8.10
N GLY A 61 -6.70 8.22 9.35
CA GLY A 61 -7.41 7.64 10.49
C GLY A 61 -7.16 6.13 10.66
N LEU A 62 -6.02 5.63 10.18
CA LEU A 62 -5.75 4.21 10.17
C LEU A 62 -5.26 3.70 11.52
N ASN A 63 -5.47 2.42 11.78
CA ASN A 63 -5.00 1.73 12.99
C ASN A 63 -4.06 0.55 12.68
N ASN A 64 -3.73 0.35 11.43
CA ASN A 64 -2.76 -0.64 10.98
C ASN A 64 -2.08 -0.14 9.73
N LEU A 65 -0.91 -0.68 9.43
CA LEU A 65 -0.15 -0.33 8.23
C LEU A 65 0.67 -1.53 7.79
N TRP A 66 0.70 -1.76 6.50
CA TRP A 66 1.44 -2.86 5.88
C TRP A 66 2.35 -2.31 4.80
N ILE A 67 3.50 -2.96 4.63
CA ILE A 67 4.48 -2.58 3.62
C ILE A 67 4.75 -3.76 2.70
N TYR A 68 4.61 -3.53 1.41
CA TYR A 68 4.97 -4.49 0.38
C TYR A 68 6.24 -4.00 -0.32
N ASN A 69 7.29 -4.82 -0.30
CA ASN A 69 8.56 -4.48 -0.93
C ASN A 69 8.46 -4.62 -2.45
N LEU A 70 8.78 -3.54 -3.16
CA LEU A 70 8.90 -3.51 -4.60
C LEU A 70 10.39 -3.57 -4.98
N PRO A 71 10.74 -3.87 -6.25
CA PRO A 71 12.13 -3.86 -6.68
C PRO A 71 12.82 -2.51 -6.45
N ASP A 72 14.15 -2.54 -6.34
CA ASP A 72 15.02 -1.36 -6.26
C ASP A 72 14.72 -0.44 -5.05
N GLY A 73 14.30 -1.04 -3.94
CA GLY A 73 14.07 -0.28 -2.71
C GLY A 73 12.75 0.47 -2.65
N TRP A 74 11.91 0.37 -3.68
CA TRP A 74 10.58 0.97 -3.64
C TRP A 74 9.68 0.22 -2.66
N ARG A 75 8.70 0.91 -2.13
CA ARG A 75 7.75 0.37 -1.14
C ARG A 75 6.34 0.77 -1.52
N MET A 76 5.41 -0.16 -1.40
CA MET A 76 3.97 0.11 -1.49
C MET A 76 3.39 -0.01 -0.09
N LEU A 77 2.70 1.02 0.36
CA LEU A 77 2.08 1.07 1.67
C LEU A 77 0.58 0.84 1.52
N TYR A 78 0.04 -0.02 2.37
CA TYR A 78 -1.39 -0.30 2.35
C TYR A 78 -1.93 -0.57 3.74
N VAL A 79 -3.23 -0.48 3.88
CA VAL A 79 -3.95 -0.74 5.12
C VAL A 79 -5.02 -1.79 4.86
N LEU A 80 -5.35 -2.57 5.87
CA LEU A 80 -6.46 -3.52 5.81
C LEU A 80 -7.62 -2.96 6.61
N THR A 81 -8.80 -2.91 6.00
CA THR A 81 -10.01 -2.39 6.62
C THR A 81 -11.13 -3.41 6.47
N PRO A 82 -12.04 -3.53 7.45
CA PRO A 82 -13.16 -4.45 7.33
C PRO A 82 -14.12 -3.99 6.23
N SER A 83 -14.72 -4.94 5.53
CA SER A 83 -15.82 -4.67 4.62
C SER A 83 -17.15 -4.80 5.38
N GLU A 84 -18.27 -4.49 4.73
CA GLU A 84 -19.61 -4.68 5.31
C GLU A 84 -19.93 -6.16 5.54
N GLU A 85 -19.27 -7.04 4.81
CA GLU A 85 -19.36 -8.49 5.03
C GLU A 85 -18.16 -8.94 5.89
N VAL A 86 -18.12 -10.22 6.25
CA VAL A 86 -17.03 -10.76 7.08
C VAL A 86 -15.76 -10.95 6.23
N GLN A 87 -15.30 -9.89 5.62
CA GLN A 87 -14.13 -9.88 4.74
C GLN A 87 -13.30 -8.63 5.00
N ILE A 88 -12.16 -8.54 4.35
CA ILE A 88 -11.29 -7.37 4.45
C ILE A 88 -11.06 -6.76 3.07
N ILE A 89 -10.79 -5.47 3.09
CA ILE A 89 -10.41 -4.72 1.89
C ILE A 89 -8.97 -4.24 2.09
N ALA A 90 -8.14 -4.42 1.08
CA ALA A 90 -6.80 -3.85 1.07
C ALA A 90 -6.85 -2.48 0.36
N VAL A 91 -6.43 -1.43 1.06
CA VAL A 91 -6.45 -0.06 0.56
C VAL A 91 -5.02 0.42 0.37
N ILE A 92 -4.61 0.65 -0.87
CA ILE A 92 -3.28 1.18 -1.18
C ILE A 92 -3.25 2.66 -0.85
N LEU A 93 -2.33 3.04 0.04
CA LEU A 93 -2.17 4.42 0.51
C LEU A 93 -1.18 5.21 -0.34
N ASP A 94 -0.09 4.56 -0.76
CA ASP A 94 0.97 5.23 -1.52
C ASP A 94 2.02 4.20 -1.96
N TRP A 95 2.89 4.63 -2.86
CA TRP A 95 4.15 3.94 -3.16
C TRP A 95 5.24 4.99 -3.21
N MET A 96 6.45 4.60 -2.84
CA MET A 96 7.56 5.55 -2.76
C MET A 96 8.91 4.84 -2.91
N ASN A 97 9.93 5.62 -3.27
CA ASN A 97 11.28 5.11 -3.34
C ASN A 97 11.88 4.95 -1.94
N HIS A 98 13.05 4.32 -1.86
CA HIS A 98 13.72 4.04 -0.59
C HIS A 98 14.01 5.31 0.23
N LYS A 99 14.43 6.37 -0.44
CA LYS A 99 14.77 7.64 0.21
C LYS A 99 13.55 8.27 0.88
N ASP A 100 12.43 8.31 0.17
CA ASP A 100 11.19 8.86 0.72
C ASP A 100 10.62 7.96 1.81
N TYR A 101 10.77 6.66 1.68
CA TYR A 101 10.39 5.69 2.69
C TYR A 101 11.18 5.90 4.00
N GLU A 102 12.51 6.05 3.91
CA GLU A 102 13.33 6.32 5.09
C GLU A 102 12.93 7.63 5.76
N ARG A 103 12.66 8.66 4.95
CA ARG A 103 12.24 9.98 5.46
C ARG A 103 10.92 9.89 6.18
N LEU A 104 9.95 9.14 5.64
CA LEU A 104 8.64 8.96 6.25
C LEU A 104 8.73 8.26 7.60
N PHE A 105 9.53 7.22 7.71
CA PHE A 105 9.71 6.45 8.95
C PHE A 105 10.81 7.01 9.85
N LYS A 106 11.53 8.01 9.41
CA LYS A 106 12.58 8.72 10.18
C LYS A 106 13.71 7.80 10.65
N PHE A 107 14.14 6.96 9.75
CA PHE A 107 15.33 6.12 9.99
C PHE A 107 16.62 6.95 9.95
#